data_b8b66684e7cae87e366d8b5cc7c26260
#
_entry.id   b8b66684e7cae87e366d8b5cc7c26260
#
_cell.length_a   1.000
_cell.length_b   1.000
_cell.length_c   1.000
_cell.angle_alpha   90.00
_cell.angle_beta   90.00
_cell.angle_gamma   90.00
#
_symmetry.space_group_name_H-M   'P 1'
#
loop_
_entity.id
_entity.type
_entity.pdbx_description
1 polymer ?
#
loop_
_entity_poly.entity_id
_entity_poly.type
_entity_poly.pdbx_seq_one_letter_code
_entity_poly.pdbx_strand_id
1 'polypeptide(L)'
;MIFWLAVWQILAMCVNNFLLIATPVQALRALTVLITQGEFWRSVFGSLWRIAAGFLLGVIVALFLAAISSRYRTCEEVLRPFMVFCKAVPVAVFAVLLLIWWGSGMLAVAICFLVVFPNIYLNTLEGLKSADRKLLEMAEVFCLPFSTRFFYIYRPALKPFLLSAFQLSLGMCWKSGVAAEVIGTPVHSIGGALYLAKIYLDTADLFAWAAVIVLLSVIFEKAVFYIIDAFFRWKPACRRPGAVQGSGQKNAVRRNAGPENVDQKYERPVLRVHNLGKCYHDRWIFRQVTNEFHSGTPYLLNTPSGSGKTTFFRCLCELEQPQEGEVSGVDTFAVQFQEDRLCEDYSAVKNLEMVLGDAARARTALAKLLPEEALDIPCRELSGGMKRRVSLVRAMEAGAQCVLLDEPFTGLDEENRQKAQDYIREKTGGRILLVATHIRPETECKINLENQDNGGNNGNRQG
;
A
#
# COMPACT_ATOMS: atom_id res chain seq x y z
N MET A 1 -13.54 22.77 -28.41
CA MET A 1 -14.98 22.44 -28.50
C MET A 1 -15.66 23.13 -29.65
N ILE A 2 -15.66 24.45 -29.75
CA ILE A 2 -16.32 25.25 -30.84
C ILE A 2 -15.84 24.80 -32.23
N PHE A 3 -14.54 24.57 -32.44
CA PHE A 3 -13.98 24.07 -33.69
C PHE A 3 -14.64 22.77 -34.18
N TRP A 4 -14.78 21.77 -33.31
CA TRP A 4 -15.41 20.50 -33.67
C TRP A 4 -16.91 20.61 -33.94
N LEU A 5 -17.62 21.50 -33.26
CA LEU A 5 -19.03 21.80 -33.56
C LEU A 5 -19.16 22.46 -34.92
N ALA A 6 -18.24 23.36 -35.29
CA ALA A 6 -18.20 23.96 -36.62
C ALA A 6 -17.92 22.95 -37.73
N VAL A 7 -16.94 22.03 -37.48
CA VAL A 7 -16.65 20.94 -38.41
C VAL A 7 -17.88 20.03 -38.60
N TRP A 8 -18.57 19.66 -37.50
CA TRP A 8 -19.78 18.86 -37.60
C TRP A 8 -20.89 19.60 -38.38
N GLN A 9 -21.09 20.90 -38.13
CA GLN A 9 -22.07 21.72 -38.85
C GLN A 9 -21.76 21.76 -40.36
N ILE A 10 -20.50 21.97 -40.74
CA ILE A 10 -20.08 22.01 -42.16
C ILE A 10 -20.30 20.66 -42.80
N LEU A 11 -19.92 19.54 -42.14
CA LEU A 11 -20.14 18.20 -42.65
C LEU A 11 -21.63 17.90 -42.87
N ALA A 12 -22.48 18.25 -41.94
CA ALA A 12 -23.93 18.09 -42.05
C ALA A 12 -24.51 18.90 -43.22
N MET A 13 -24.00 20.11 -43.44
CA MET A 13 -24.40 20.97 -44.57
C MET A 13 -23.88 20.38 -45.93
N CYS A 14 -22.69 19.86 -45.99
CA CYS A 14 -22.12 19.25 -47.17
C CYS A 14 -22.88 17.98 -47.64
N VAL A 15 -23.27 17.13 -46.66
CA VAL A 15 -24.05 15.92 -46.94
C VAL A 15 -25.48 16.24 -47.37
N ASN A 16 -26.04 17.35 -46.88
CA ASN A 16 -27.36 17.87 -47.19
C ASN A 16 -28.49 16.81 -47.19
N ASN A 17 -28.35 15.82 -46.34
CA ASN A 17 -29.33 14.75 -46.16
C ASN A 17 -29.61 14.55 -44.67
N PHE A 18 -30.77 15.02 -44.22
CA PHE A 18 -31.17 14.99 -42.79
C PHE A 18 -31.37 13.56 -42.26
N LEU A 19 -31.59 12.56 -43.14
CA LEU A 19 -31.66 11.15 -42.71
C LEU A 19 -30.31 10.54 -42.41
N LEU A 20 -29.21 11.11 -42.90
CA LEU A 20 -27.88 10.60 -42.70
C LEU A 20 -27.14 11.31 -41.54
N ILE A 21 -27.21 12.66 -41.49
CA ILE A 21 -26.51 13.46 -40.51
C ILE A 21 -27.36 14.64 -40.09
N ALA A 22 -27.80 14.66 -38.83
CA ALA A 22 -28.46 15.83 -38.25
C ALA A 22 -27.42 16.92 -37.90
N THR A 23 -27.83 18.19 -38.06
CA THR A 23 -27.00 19.32 -37.63
C THR A 23 -26.97 19.44 -36.10
N PRO A 24 -25.92 20.05 -35.51
CA PRO A 24 -25.85 20.32 -34.05
C PRO A 24 -27.09 21.05 -33.54
N VAL A 25 -27.68 21.99 -34.35
CA VAL A 25 -28.87 22.72 -33.97
C VAL A 25 -30.12 21.83 -33.92
N GLN A 26 -30.26 20.89 -34.88
CA GLN A 26 -31.35 19.91 -34.87
C GLN A 26 -31.22 18.95 -33.66
N ALA A 27 -30.04 18.44 -33.39
CA ALA A 27 -29.79 17.60 -32.23
C ALA A 27 -30.09 18.33 -30.90
N LEU A 28 -29.74 19.62 -30.80
CA LEU A 28 -30.05 20.44 -29.62
C LEU A 28 -31.55 20.66 -29.46
N ARG A 29 -32.28 20.94 -30.56
CA ARG A 29 -33.74 21.05 -30.52
C ARG A 29 -34.41 19.72 -30.12
N ALA A 30 -34.00 18.62 -30.69
CA ALA A 30 -34.46 17.29 -30.29
C ALA A 30 -34.23 17.04 -28.79
N LEU A 31 -33.05 17.37 -28.28
CA LEU A 31 -32.72 17.26 -26.87
C LEU A 31 -33.67 18.12 -25.99
N THR A 32 -33.97 19.36 -26.38
CA THR A 32 -34.89 20.23 -25.60
C THR A 32 -36.29 19.65 -25.52
N VAL A 33 -36.75 18.99 -26.57
CA VAL A 33 -38.06 18.30 -26.60
C VAL A 33 -38.00 17.04 -25.74
N LEU A 34 -36.95 16.22 -25.86
CA LEU A 34 -36.77 14.98 -25.09
C LEU A 34 -36.74 15.23 -23.58
N ILE A 35 -36.05 16.27 -23.11
CA ILE A 35 -35.93 16.59 -21.66
C ILE A 35 -37.30 16.89 -21.03
N THR A 36 -38.28 17.34 -21.78
CA THR A 36 -39.67 17.63 -21.28
C THR A 36 -40.48 16.35 -21.08
N GLN A 37 -40.05 15.23 -21.66
CA GLN A 37 -40.77 13.97 -21.60
C GLN A 37 -40.38 13.17 -20.34
N GLY A 38 -41.34 12.66 -19.60
CA GLY A 38 -41.07 11.81 -18.41
C GLY A 38 -40.34 10.53 -18.74
N GLU A 39 -40.52 9.99 -19.94
CA GLU A 39 -39.83 8.78 -20.43
C GLU A 39 -38.31 8.98 -20.59
N PHE A 40 -37.89 10.19 -20.95
CA PHE A 40 -36.49 10.56 -21.05
C PHE A 40 -35.79 10.33 -19.71
N TRP A 41 -36.32 10.86 -18.62
CA TRP A 41 -35.73 10.70 -17.28
C TRP A 41 -35.75 9.27 -16.78
N ARG A 42 -36.85 8.53 -17.06
CA ARG A 42 -36.87 7.07 -16.74
C ARG A 42 -35.77 6.30 -17.44
N SER A 43 -35.53 6.60 -18.71
CA SER A 43 -34.46 5.96 -19.52
C SER A 43 -33.09 6.37 -19.01
N VAL A 44 -32.88 7.65 -18.69
CA VAL A 44 -31.60 8.13 -18.10
C VAL A 44 -31.30 7.46 -16.77
N PHE A 45 -32.25 7.47 -15.83
CA PHE A 45 -32.05 6.86 -14.52
C PHE A 45 -31.95 5.34 -14.58
N GLY A 46 -32.72 4.70 -15.48
CA GLY A 46 -32.63 3.25 -15.69
C GLY A 46 -31.27 2.81 -16.20
N SER A 47 -30.69 3.49 -17.19
CA SER A 47 -29.34 3.19 -17.68
C SER A 47 -28.26 3.53 -16.65
N LEU A 48 -28.37 4.71 -16.03
CA LEU A 48 -27.42 5.11 -14.97
C LEU A 48 -27.35 4.08 -13.85
N TRP A 49 -28.52 3.61 -13.37
CA TRP A 49 -28.58 2.59 -12.33
C TRP A 49 -27.93 1.26 -12.75
N ARG A 50 -28.26 0.75 -13.95
CA ARG A 50 -27.70 -0.53 -14.45
C ARG A 50 -26.18 -0.46 -14.62
N ILE A 51 -25.68 0.62 -15.25
CA ILE A 51 -24.25 0.82 -15.48
C ILE A 51 -23.52 1.02 -14.16
N ALA A 52 -24.06 1.86 -13.23
CA ALA A 52 -23.47 2.08 -11.92
C ALA A 52 -23.46 0.81 -11.06
N ALA A 53 -24.55 0.03 -11.06
CA ALA A 53 -24.62 -1.23 -10.33
C ALA A 53 -23.56 -2.24 -10.81
N GLY A 54 -23.43 -2.42 -12.14
CA GLY A 54 -22.42 -3.29 -12.72
C GLY A 54 -20.98 -2.82 -12.41
N PHE A 55 -20.75 -1.52 -12.49
CA PHE A 55 -19.47 -0.91 -12.13
C PHE A 55 -19.12 -1.13 -10.65
N LEU A 56 -20.04 -0.80 -9.74
CA LEU A 56 -19.81 -0.96 -8.30
C LEU A 56 -19.61 -2.43 -7.91
N LEU A 57 -20.41 -3.34 -8.47
CA LEU A 57 -20.25 -4.77 -8.23
C LEU A 57 -18.87 -5.24 -8.71
N GLY A 58 -18.45 -4.81 -9.91
CA GLY A 58 -17.13 -5.13 -10.45
C GLY A 58 -15.99 -4.61 -9.56
N VAL A 59 -16.09 -3.38 -9.07
CA VAL A 59 -15.10 -2.80 -8.16
C VAL A 59 -15.04 -3.55 -6.83
N ILE A 60 -16.19 -3.80 -6.17
CA ILE A 60 -16.23 -4.45 -4.85
C ILE A 60 -15.63 -5.86 -4.94
N VAL A 61 -16.07 -6.65 -5.92
CA VAL A 61 -15.57 -8.03 -6.10
C VAL A 61 -14.09 -8.03 -6.45
N ALA A 62 -13.65 -7.10 -7.31
CA ALA A 62 -12.24 -6.97 -7.68
C ALA A 62 -11.34 -6.63 -6.49
N LEU A 63 -11.70 -5.64 -5.69
CA LEU A 63 -10.94 -5.25 -4.51
C LEU A 63 -10.86 -6.38 -3.49
N PHE A 64 -11.99 -7.06 -3.24
CA PHE A 64 -12.06 -8.19 -2.31
C PHE A 64 -11.18 -9.36 -2.76
N LEU A 65 -11.30 -9.79 -4.02
CA LEU A 65 -10.51 -10.89 -4.56
C LEU A 65 -9.02 -10.53 -4.71
N ALA A 66 -8.68 -9.28 -5.04
CA ALA A 66 -7.29 -8.83 -5.08
C ALA A 66 -6.65 -8.87 -3.68
N ALA A 67 -7.39 -8.47 -2.63
CA ALA A 67 -6.91 -8.56 -1.25
C ALA A 67 -6.65 -10.02 -0.83
N ILE A 68 -7.52 -10.96 -1.20
CA ILE A 68 -7.32 -12.40 -0.95
C ILE A 68 -6.11 -12.92 -1.74
N SER A 69 -6.04 -12.60 -3.04
CA SER A 69 -4.96 -13.06 -3.93
C SER A 69 -3.59 -12.50 -3.53
N SER A 70 -3.53 -11.30 -2.95
CA SER A 70 -2.28 -10.75 -2.41
C SER A 70 -1.74 -11.57 -1.23
N ARG A 71 -2.62 -12.29 -0.50
CA ARG A 71 -2.25 -13.12 0.65
C ARG A 71 -2.03 -14.58 0.28
N TYR A 72 -2.80 -15.12 -0.69
CA TYR A 72 -2.80 -16.52 -1.09
C TYR A 72 -2.46 -16.65 -2.57
N ARG A 73 -1.24 -17.09 -2.87
CA ARG A 73 -0.74 -17.27 -4.24
C ARG A 73 -1.60 -18.22 -5.09
N THR A 74 -2.13 -19.26 -4.48
CA THR A 74 -3.03 -20.20 -5.15
C THR A 74 -4.29 -19.51 -5.70
N CYS A 75 -4.86 -18.54 -4.95
CA CYS A 75 -6.02 -17.78 -5.42
C CYS A 75 -5.68 -16.95 -6.66
N GLU A 76 -4.52 -16.32 -6.69
CA GLU A 76 -4.03 -15.60 -7.86
C GLU A 76 -3.85 -16.52 -9.07
N GLU A 77 -3.22 -17.68 -8.89
CA GLU A 77 -2.96 -18.64 -9.96
C GLU A 77 -4.25 -19.20 -10.56
N VAL A 78 -5.28 -19.43 -9.75
CA VAL A 78 -6.61 -19.88 -10.21
C VAL A 78 -7.38 -18.78 -10.95
N LEU A 79 -7.32 -17.54 -10.45
CA LEU A 79 -8.07 -16.43 -11.04
C LEU A 79 -7.42 -15.87 -12.32
N ARG A 80 -6.11 -16.00 -12.46
CA ARG A 80 -5.35 -15.44 -13.59
C ARG A 80 -5.87 -15.86 -14.97
N PRO A 81 -6.11 -17.16 -15.28
CA PRO A 81 -6.65 -17.56 -16.57
C PRO A 81 -8.05 -16.99 -16.81
N PHE A 82 -8.91 -16.89 -15.80
CA PHE A 82 -10.22 -16.27 -15.93
C PHE A 82 -10.13 -14.77 -16.28
N MET A 83 -9.19 -14.04 -15.66
CA MET A 83 -8.97 -12.62 -16.02
C MET A 83 -8.50 -12.44 -17.44
N VAL A 84 -7.62 -13.32 -17.92
CA VAL A 84 -7.15 -13.31 -19.31
C VAL A 84 -8.31 -13.60 -20.27
N PHE A 85 -9.13 -14.59 -19.96
CA PHE A 85 -10.33 -14.93 -20.74
C PHE A 85 -11.30 -13.74 -20.83
N CYS A 86 -11.64 -13.10 -19.71
CA CYS A 86 -12.55 -11.94 -19.72
C CYS A 86 -12.02 -10.77 -20.55
N LYS A 87 -10.70 -10.59 -20.64
CA LYS A 87 -10.07 -9.53 -21.44
C LYS A 87 -9.96 -9.87 -22.92
N ALA A 88 -9.81 -11.15 -23.25
CA ALA A 88 -9.58 -11.61 -24.60
C ALA A 88 -10.89 -11.72 -25.42
N VAL A 89 -12.00 -12.07 -24.78
CA VAL A 89 -13.28 -12.29 -25.45
C VAL A 89 -13.96 -10.96 -25.77
N PRO A 90 -14.38 -10.72 -27.03
CA PRO A 90 -15.12 -9.52 -27.38
C PRO A 90 -16.43 -9.39 -26.58
N VAL A 91 -16.71 -8.16 -26.12
CA VAL A 91 -17.92 -7.85 -25.32
C VAL A 91 -19.22 -8.29 -26.02
N ALA A 92 -19.28 -8.21 -27.36
CA ALA A 92 -20.45 -8.61 -28.13
C ALA A 92 -20.78 -10.11 -28.00
N VAL A 93 -19.75 -10.98 -27.88
CA VAL A 93 -19.95 -12.43 -27.68
C VAL A 93 -20.55 -12.68 -26.31
N PHE A 94 -20.02 -12.03 -25.27
CA PHE A 94 -20.62 -12.10 -23.93
C PHE A 94 -22.06 -11.57 -23.91
N ALA A 95 -22.33 -10.47 -24.65
CA ALA A 95 -23.67 -9.88 -24.69
C ALA A 95 -24.71 -10.86 -25.20
N VAL A 96 -24.42 -11.61 -26.27
CA VAL A 96 -25.34 -12.62 -26.81
C VAL A 96 -25.58 -13.76 -25.82
N LEU A 97 -24.52 -14.30 -25.22
CA LEU A 97 -24.64 -15.39 -24.25
C LEU A 97 -25.43 -14.98 -23.01
N LEU A 98 -25.12 -13.81 -22.44
CA LEU A 98 -25.76 -13.29 -21.22
C LEU A 98 -27.21 -12.88 -21.48
N LEU A 99 -27.52 -12.42 -22.70
CA LEU A 99 -28.90 -12.11 -23.09
C LEU A 99 -29.78 -13.37 -23.04
N ILE A 100 -29.23 -14.50 -23.48
CA ILE A 100 -29.94 -15.80 -23.47
C ILE A 100 -30.15 -16.28 -22.04
N TRP A 101 -29.16 -16.09 -21.16
CA TRP A 101 -29.21 -16.65 -19.80
C TRP A 101 -29.98 -15.76 -18.80
N TRP A 102 -29.83 -14.43 -18.87
CA TRP A 102 -30.33 -13.50 -17.87
C TRP A 102 -31.31 -12.44 -18.39
N GLY A 103 -31.55 -12.46 -19.71
CA GLY A 103 -32.47 -11.52 -20.34
C GLY A 103 -31.90 -10.10 -20.45
N SER A 104 -32.70 -9.20 -21.03
CA SER A 104 -32.29 -7.85 -21.38
C SER A 104 -32.07 -6.94 -20.16
N GLY A 105 -32.79 -7.16 -19.07
CA GLY A 105 -32.76 -6.28 -17.88
C GLY A 105 -31.42 -6.30 -17.14
N MET A 106 -30.75 -7.45 -17.07
CA MET A 106 -29.49 -7.63 -16.35
C MET A 106 -28.27 -7.56 -17.26
N LEU A 107 -28.46 -7.54 -18.58
CA LEU A 107 -27.37 -7.60 -19.56
C LEU A 107 -26.33 -6.49 -19.36
N ALA A 108 -26.77 -5.23 -19.23
CA ALA A 108 -25.86 -4.10 -19.04
C ALA A 108 -25.08 -4.20 -17.73
N VAL A 109 -25.72 -4.66 -16.64
CA VAL A 109 -25.06 -4.88 -15.34
C VAL A 109 -23.94 -5.92 -15.47
N ALA A 110 -24.23 -7.05 -16.12
CA ALA A 110 -23.28 -8.14 -16.26
C ALA A 110 -22.10 -7.76 -17.17
N ILE A 111 -22.37 -7.07 -18.28
CA ILE A 111 -21.33 -6.60 -19.19
C ILE A 111 -20.41 -5.56 -18.49
N CYS A 112 -20.99 -4.59 -17.76
CA CYS A 112 -20.22 -3.62 -17.01
C CYS A 112 -19.35 -4.32 -15.95
N PHE A 113 -19.88 -5.30 -15.25
CA PHE A 113 -19.12 -6.13 -14.30
C PHE A 113 -17.93 -6.82 -14.98
N LEU A 114 -18.16 -7.55 -16.09
CA LEU A 114 -17.12 -8.29 -16.79
C LEU A 114 -15.99 -7.41 -17.35
N VAL A 115 -16.30 -6.17 -17.71
CA VAL A 115 -15.32 -5.20 -18.23
C VAL A 115 -14.51 -4.57 -17.10
N VAL A 116 -15.17 -4.21 -16.00
CA VAL A 116 -14.56 -3.49 -14.88
C VAL A 116 -13.74 -4.43 -13.99
N PHE A 117 -14.27 -5.60 -13.68
CA PHE A 117 -13.71 -6.54 -12.72
C PHE A 117 -12.25 -6.91 -13.01
N PRO A 118 -11.85 -7.39 -14.22
CA PRO A 118 -10.47 -7.79 -14.49
C PRO A 118 -9.48 -6.61 -14.39
N ASN A 119 -9.90 -5.43 -14.86
CA ASN A 119 -9.04 -4.25 -14.86
C ASN A 119 -8.74 -3.77 -13.44
N ILE A 120 -9.77 -3.65 -12.59
CA ILE A 120 -9.59 -3.23 -11.19
C ILE A 120 -8.84 -4.31 -10.40
N TYR A 121 -9.16 -5.61 -10.61
CA TYR A 121 -8.49 -6.72 -9.92
C TYR A 121 -6.98 -6.72 -10.19
N LEU A 122 -6.56 -6.73 -11.46
CA LEU A 122 -5.15 -6.83 -11.80
C LEU A 122 -4.35 -5.62 -11.31
N ASN A 123 -4.86 -4.41 -11.51
CA ASN A 123 -4.18 -3.21 -11.05
C ASN A 123 -4.13 -3.11 -9.52
N THR A 124 -5.18 -3.54 -8.82
CA THR A 124 -5.16 -3.59 -7.35
C THR A 124 -4.13 -4.58 -6.84
N LEU A 125 -4.05 -5.77 -7.45
CA LEU A 125 -3.08 -6.80 -7.09
C LEU A 125 -1.63 -6.32 -7.31
N GLU A 126 -1.35 -5.70 -8.46
CA GLU A 126 -0.04 -5.09 -8.75
C GLU A 126 0.29 -3.96 -7.74
N GLY A 127 -0.68 -3.11 -7.43
CA GLY A 127 -0.50 -2.05 -6.44
C GLY A 127 -0.25 -2.57 -5.02
N LEU A 128 -0.89 -3.68 -4.62
CA LEU A 128 -0.59 -4.33 -3.33
C LEU A 128 0.81 -4.94 -3.29
N LYS A 129 1.27 -5.54 -4.41
CA LYS A 129 2.61 -6.11 -4.55
C LYS A 129 3.71 -5.06 -4.66
N SER A 130 3.39 -3.86 -5.14
CA SER A 130 4.34 -2.74 -5.25
C SER A 130 4.68 -2.07 -3.92
N ALA A 131 3.99 -2.45 -2.82
CA ALA A 131 4.30 -1.93 -1.49
C ALA A 131 5.75 -2.22 -1.11
N ASP A 132 6.47 -1.19 -0.63
CA ASP A 132 7.88 -1.31 -0.28
C ASP A 132 8.09 -2.32 0.85
N ARG A 133 8.80 -3.40 0.53
CA ARG A 133 9.13 -4.47 1.48
C ARG A 133 9.90 -3.94 2.70
N LYS A 134 10.75 -2.93 2.52
CA LYS A 134 11.53 -2.32 3.61
C LYS A 134 10.63 -1.62 4.62
N LEU A 135 9.57 -0.94 4.14
CA LEU A 135 8.56 -0.34 5.01
C LEU A 135 7.71 -1.39 5.71
N LEU A 136 7.41 -2.51 5.06
CA LEU A 136 6.67 -3.61 5.68
C LEU A 136 7.50 -4.30 6.77
N GLU A 137 8.79 -4.55 6.54
CA GLU A 137 9.72 -5.06 7.56
C GLU A 137 9.82 -4.11 8.76
N MET A 138 9.93 -2.80 8.51
CA MET A 138 9.88 -1.78 9.57
C MET A 138 8.57 -1.87 10.36
N ALA A 139 7.44 -1.94 9.67
CA ALA A 139 6.13 -2.05 10.31
C ALA A 139 5.94 -3.37 11.10
N GLU A 140 6.65 -4.42 10.74
CA GLU A 140 6.67 -5.71 11.45
C GLU A 140 7.44 -5.57 12.76
N VAL A 141 8.67 -5.06 12.72
CA VAL A 141 9.52 -4.84 13.91
C VAL A 141 8.85 -3.93 14.94
N PHE A 142 8.21 -2.84 14.48
CA PHE A 142 7.48 -1.94 15.37
C PHE A 142 6.07 -2.42 15.72
N CYS A 143 5.69 -3.65 15.35
CA CYS A 143 4.38 -4.25 15.62
C CYS A 143 3.21 -3.35 15.24
N LEU A 144 3.30 -2.63 14.10
CA LEU A 144 2.25 -1.72 13.68
C LEU A 144 0.96 -2.49 13.33
N PRO A 145 -0.22 -2.04 13.80
CA PRO A 145 -1.48 -2.69 13.50
C PRO A 145 -1.78 -2.64 12.00
N PHE A 146 -2.57 -3.60 11.52
CA PHE A 146 -2.92 -3.69 10.09
C PHE A 146 -3.51 -2.38 9.54
N SER A 147 -4.36 -1.70 10.30
CA SER A 147 -4.92 -0.40 9.92
C SER A 147 -3.82 0.63 9.60
N THR A 148 -2.82 0.75 10.46
CA THR A 148 -1.68 1.68 10.24
C THR A 148 -0.88 1.26 9.01
N ARG A 149 -0.56 -0.05 8.85
CA ARG A 149 0.13 -0.56 7.65
C ARG A 149 -0.66 -0.26 6.38
N PHE A 150 -1.99 -0.47 6.41
CA PHE A 150 -2.84 -0.19 5.26
C PHE A 150 -2.83 1.28 4.88
N PHE A 151 -3.07 2.19 5.82
CA PHE A 151 -3.20 3.61 5.54
C PHE A 151 -1.88 4.29 5.16
N TYR A 152 -0.75 3.85 5.72
CA TYR A 152 0.54 4.52 5.54
C TYR A 152 1.48 3.84 4.54
N ILE A 153 1.31 2.55 4.26
CA ILE A 153 2.17 1.80 3.34
C ILE A 153 1.38 1.33 2.12
N TYR A 154 0.31 0.54 2.30
CA TYR A 154 -0.43 -0.02 1.16
C TYR A 154 -1.22 1.03 0.38
N ARG A 155 -1.93 1.94 1.05
CA ARG A 155 -2.77 2.93 0.38
C ARG A 155 -1.98 3.88 -0.53
N PRO A 156 -0.85 4.48 -0.12
CA PRO A 156 -0.01 5.27 -1.03
C PRO A 156 0.49 4.46 -2.23
N ALA A 157 0.93 3.22 -2.02
CA ALA A 157 1.38 2.33 -3.08
C ALA A 157 0.25 1.99 -4.08
N LEU A 158 -0.98 1.77 -3.59
CA LEU A 158 -2.16 1.48 -4.41
C LEU A 158 -2.63 2.68 -5.25
N LYS A 159 -2.39 3.91 -4.78
CA LYS A 159 -2.97 5.12 -5.39
C LYS A 159 -2.77 5.23 -6.90
N PRO A 160 -1.55 5.16 -7.46
CA PRO A 160 -1.32 5.32 -8.90
C PRO A 160 -1.99 4.21 -9.71
N PHE A 161 -1.97 2.98 -9.23
CA PHE A 161 -2.58 1.82 -9.88
C PHE A 161 -4.10 1.93 -9.92
N LEU A 162 -4.72 2.30 -8.79
CA LEU A 162 -6.18 2.47 -8.73
C LEU A 162 -6.64 3.64 -9.59
N LEU A 163 -5.98 4.80 -9.56
CA LEU A 163 -6.35 5.94 -10.41
C LEU A 163 -6.33 5.55 -11.89
N SER A 164 -5.27 4.90 -12.35
CA SER A 164 -5.16 4.42 -13.74
C SER A 164 -6.24 3.39 -14.08
N ALA A 165 -6.48 2.42 -13.18
CA ALA A 165 -7.49 1.39 -13.38
C ALA A 165 -8.90 1.97 -13.46
N PHE A 166 -9.25 2.91 -12.58
CA PHE A 166 -10.54 3.57 -12.59
C PHE A 166 -10.75 4.41 -13.85
N GLN A 167 -9.74 5.18 -14.29
CA GLN A 167 -9.81 5.98 -15.50
C GLN A 167 -10.12 5.11 -16.73
N LEU A 168 -9.40 4.00 -16.89
CA LEU A 168 -9.64 3.06 -17.98
C LEU A 168 -11.02 2.40 -17.87
N SER A 169 -11.36 1.89 -16.68
CA SER A 169 -12.59 1.11 -16.47
C SER A 169 -13.86 1.96 -16.62
N LEU A 170 -13.86 3.22 -16.19
CA LEU A 170 -15.02 4.12 -16.32
C LEU A 170 -15.38 4.37 -17.79
N GLY A 171 -14.38 4.71 -18.62
CA GLY A 171 -14.61 4.93 -20.04
C GLY A 171 -15.10 3.68 -20.77
N MET A 172 -14.53 2.50 -20.46
CA MET A 172 -14.94 1.23 -21.03
C MET A 172 -16.33 0.80 -20.55
N CYS A 173 -16.65 1.00 -19.26
CA CYS A 173 -17.92 0.63 -18.65
C CYS A 173 -19.09 1.34 -19.34
N TRP A 174 -19.03 2.65 -19.57
CA TRP A 174 -20.07 3.40 -20.27
C TRP A 174 -20.27 2.92 -21.70
N LYS A 175 -19.19 2.78 -22.46
CA LYS A 175 -19.27 2.31 -23.84
C LYS A 175 -19.90 0.92 -23.94
N SER A 176 -19.43 -0.01 -23.10
CA SER A 176 -19.89 -1.40 -23.12
C SER A 176 -21.30 -1.54 -22.55
N GLY A 177 -21.66 -0.76 -21.51
CA GLY A 177 -22.98 -0.76 -20.91
C GLY A 177 -24.07 -0.27 -21.86
N VAL A 178 -23.83 0.87 -22.52
CA VAL A 178 -24.76 1.37 -23.54
C VAL A 178 -24.86 0.44 -24.76
N ALA A 179 -23.72 -0.12 -25.21
CA ALA A 179 -23.73 -1.12 -26.30
C ALA A 179 -24.56 -2.36 -25.91
N ALA A 180 -24.44 -2.83 -24.67
CA ALA A 180 -25.25 -3.92 -24.16
C ALA A 180 -26.76 -3.58 -24.13
N GLU A 181 -27.11 -2.34 -23.75
CA GLU A 181 -28.49 -1.88 -23.80
C GLU A 181 -29.05 -1.76 -25.22
N VAL A 182 -28.21 -1.37 -26.20
CA VAL A 182 -28.61 -1.35 -27.62
C VAL A 182 -28.88 -2.76 -28.16
N ILE A 183 -28.10 -3.76 -27.70
CA ILE A 183 -28.28 -5.16 -28.09
C ILE A 183 -29.50 -5.78 -27.39
N GLY A 184 -29.63 -5.54 -26.08
CA GLY A 184 -30.68 -6.15 -25.27
C GLY A 184 -32.01 -5.39 -25.25
N THR A 185 -32.02 -4.13 -25.66
CA THR A 185 -33.18 -3.21 -25.67
C THR A 185 -34.06 -3.30 -24.42
N PRO A 186 -33.50 -3.13 -23.20
CA PRO A 186 -34.31 -3.20 -21.99
C PRO A 186 -35.29 -2.02 -21.90
N VAL A 187 -36.40 -2.22 -21.23
CA VAL A 187 -37.42 -1.17 -21.00
C VAL A 187 -36.76 -0.02 -20.23
N HIS A 188 -37.14 1.21 -20.62
CA HIS A 188 -36.57 2.44 -20.04
C HIS A 188 -35.05 2.46 -20.02
N SER A 189 -34.43 2.48 -21.20
CA SER A 189 -32.97 2.55 -21.35
C SER A 189 -32.59 3.55 -22.46
N ILE A 190 -31.41 4.16 -22.29
CA ILE A 190 -30.80 5.03 -23.31
C ILE A 190 -30.46 4.19 -24.53
N GLY A 191 -29.91 2.98 -24.37
CA GLY A 191 -29.61 2.09 -25.46
C GLY A 191 -30.85 1.63 -26.24
N GLY A 192 -31.98 1.40 -25.55
CA GLY A 192 -33.27 1.12 -26.19
C GLY A 192 -33.81 2.30 -26.97
N ALA A 193 -33.71 3.53 -26.44
CA ALA A 193 -34.08 4.75 -27.12
C ALA A 193 -33.23 5.00 -28.38
N LEU A 194 -31.94 4.79 -28.31
CA LEU A 194 -31.02 4.80 -29.46
C LEU A 194 -31.41 3.78 -30.55
N TYR A 195 -31.76 2.58 -30.11
CA TYR A 195 -32.19 1.53 -31.03
C TYR A 195 -33.49 1.93 -31.77
N LEU A 196 -34.48 2.52 -31.07
CA LEU A 196 -35.71 3.03 -31.68
C LEU A 196 -35.42 4.17 -32.64
N ALA A 197 -34.61 5.17 -32.24
CA ALA A 197 -34.23 6.30 -33.11
C ALA A 197 -33.55 5.78 -34.39
N LYS A 198 -32.74 4.72 -34.32
CA LYS A 198 -32.14 4.04 -35.48
C LYS A 198 -33.22 3.42 -36.37
N ILE A 199 -34.21 2.72 -35.84
CA ILE A 199 -35.27 2.07 -36.60
C ILE A 199 -36.14 3.09 -37.36
N TYR A 200 -36.46 4.18 -36.66
CA TYR A 200 -37.29 5.27 -37.24
C TYR A 200 -36.48 6.23 -38.14
N LEU A 201 -35.16 6.03 -38.25
CA LEU A 201 -34.23 6.88 -39.01
C LEU A 201 -34.26 8.35 -38.48
N ASP A 202 -34.58 8.55 -37.21
CA ASP A 202 -34.53 9.85 -36.56
C ASP A 202 -33.11 10.16 -36.09
N THR A 203 -32.31 10.73 -36.98
CA THR A 203 -30.94 11.07 -36.70
C THR A 203 -30.80 12.22 -35.71
N ALA A 204 -31.79 13.12 -35.60
CA ALA A 204 -31.74 14.20 -34.62
C ALA A 204 -31.84 13.66 -33.19
N ASP A 205 -32.76 12.73 -32.93
CA ASP A 205 -32.89 12.04 -31.64
C ASP A 205 -31.66 11.16 -31.35
N LEU A 206 -31.12 10.48 -32.38
CA LEU A 206 -29.92 9.66 -32.20
C LEU A 206 -28.72 10.48 -31.74
N PHE A 207 -28.45 11.64 -32.32
CA PHE A 207 -27.39 12.54 -31.92
C PHE A 207 -27.70 13.22 -30.56
N ALA A 208 -28.96 13.51 -30.24
CA ALA A 208 -29.37 14.02 -28.93
C ALA A 208 -29.07 13.02 -27.82
N TRP A 209 -29.43 11.74 -27.98
CA TRP A 209 -29.10 10.67 -27.03
C TRP A 209 -27.60 10.41 -26.93
N ALA A 210 -26.86 10.50 -28.04
CA ALA A 210 -25.40 10.40 -28.02
C ALA A 210 -24.77 11.52 -27.16
N ALA A 211 -25.27 12.75 -27.28
CA ALA A 211 -24.84 13.87 -26.45
C ALA A 211 -25.15 13.64 -24.94
N VAL A 212 -26.32 13.07 -24.63
CA VAL A 212 -26.71 12.70 -23.25
C VAL A 212 -25.75 11.67 -22.69
N ILE A 213 -25.39 10.63 -23.46
CA ILE A 213 -24.43 9.59 -23.04
C ILE A 213 -23.07 10.20 -22.69
N VAL A 214 -22.54 11.07 -23.56
CA VAL A 214 -21.27 11.76 -23.32
C VAL A 214 -21.33 12.60 -22.04
N LEU A 215 -22.40 13.38 -21.86
CA LEU A 215 -22.59 14.21 -20.68
C LEU A 215 -22.64 13.38 -19.39
N LEU A 216 -23.45 12.32 -19.38
CA LEU A 216 -23.59 11.42 -18.22
C LEU A 216 -22.30 10.70 -17.92
N SER A 217 -21.57 10.24 -18.93
CA SER A 217 -20.27 9.58 -18.76
C SER A 217 -19.27 10.51 -18.06
N VAL A 218 -19.19 11.79 -18.49
CA VAL A 218 -18.30 12.79 -17.87
C VAL A 218 -18.72 13.11 -16.43
N ILE A 219 -20.03 13.24 -16.17
CA ILE A 219 -20.54 13.50 -14.81
C ILE A 219 -20.22 12.32 -13.89
N PHE A 220 -20.48 11.11 -14.36
CA PHE A 220 -20.20 9.89 -13.60
C PHE A 220 -18.71 9.72 -13.30
N GLU A 221 -17.85 9.95 -14.29
CA GLU A 221 -16.40 9.92 -14.14
C GLU A 221 -15.94 10.92 -13.08
N LYS A 222 -16.37 12.18 -13.15
CA LYS A 222 -16.03 13.20 -12.16
C LYS A 222 -16.52 12.85 -10.76
N ALA A 223 -17.73 12.31 -10.63
CA ALA A 223 -18.29 11.88 -9.35
C ALA A 223 -17.45 10.75 -8.72
N VAL A 224 -17.06 9.74 -9.49
CA VAL A 224 -16.23 8.62 -9.02
C VAL A 224 -14.84 9.12 -8.62
N PHE A 225 -14.19 9.97 -9.44
CA PHE A 225 -12.88 10.53 -9.08
C PHE A 225 -12.92 11.42 -7.84
N TYR A 226 -14.01 12.16 -7.64
CA TYR A 226 -14.21 12.93 -6.41
C TYR A 226 -14.27 12.04 -5.17
N ILE A 227 -14.98 10.90 -5.25
CA ILE A 227 -15.06 9.91 -4.16
C ILE A 227 -13.68 9.27 -3.90
N ILE A 228 -12.96 8.90 -4.95
CA ILE A 228 -11.62 8.31 -4.85
C ILE A 228 -10.66 9.31 -4.20
N ASP A 229 -10.66 10.55 -4.64
CA ASP A 229 -9.78 11.58 -4.09
C ASP A 229 -10.12 11.89 -2.62
N ALA A 230 -11.40 11.93 -2.26
CA ALA A 230 -11.85 12.04 -0.87
C ALA A 230 -11.33 10.86 -0.02
N PHE A 231 -11.38 9.63 -0.54
CA PHE A 231 -10.81 8.45 0.14
C PHE A 231 -9.30 8.56 0.36
N PHE A 232 -8.55 9.05 -0.65
CA PHE A 232 -7.09 9.21 -0.51
C PHE A 232 -6.68 10.41 0.33
N ARG A 233 -7.52 11.45 0.45
CA ARG A 233 -7.29 12.60 1.35
C ARG A 233 -7.64 12.29 2.80
N TRP A 234 -8.51 11.32 3.05
CA TRP A 234 -8.92 10.97 4.40
C TRP A 234 -7.73 10.48 5.22
N LYS A 235 -7.44 11.15 6.34
CA LYS A 235 -6.36 10.81 7.27
C LYS A 235 -6.99 10.22 8.53
N PRO A 236 -6.92 8.91 8.74
CA PRO A 236 -7.39 8.33 10.00
C PRO A 236 -6.50 8.79 11.15
N ALA A 237 -7.09 8.97 12.32
CA ALA A 237 -6.33 9.14 13.55
C ALA A 237 -5.49 7.87 13.81
N CYS A 238 -4.21 8.02 14.13
CA CYS A 238 -3.39 6.90 14.55
C CYS A 238 -3.97 6.31 15.85
N ARG A 239 -4.38 5.07 15.81
CA ARG A 239 -4.66 4.33 17.05
C ARG A 239 -3.33 3.99 17.69
N ARG A 240 -3.22 4.17 19.00
CA ARG A 240 -2.07 3.68 19.77
C ARG A 240 -1.84 2.22 19.40
N PRO A 241 -0.60 1.82 19.05
CA PRO A 241 -0.26 0.41 19.00
C PRO A 241 -0.72 -0.17 20.34
N GLY A 242 -1.50 -1.24 20.34
CA GLY A 242 -1.80 -1.96 21.57
C GLY A 242 -0.47 -2.24 22.25
N ALA A 243 -0.40 -2.13 23.58
CA ALA A 243 0.78 -2.48 24.35
C ALA A 243 1.33 -3.77 23.76
N VAL A 244 2.61 -3.77 23.35
CA VAL A 244 3.26 -4.81 22.57
C VAL A 244 3.06 -6.14 23.28
N GLN A 245 2.02 -6.88 22.93
CA GLN A 245 1.91 -8.30 23.25
C GLN A 245 2.74 -9.01 22.20
N GLY A 246 3.83 -9.59 22.65
CA GLY A 246 4.81 -10.27 21.82
C GLY A 246 4.14 -11.17 20.78
N SER A 247 4.52 -11.03 19.51
CA SER A 247 4.10 -11.87 18.39
C SER A 247 4.68 -13.30 18.45
N GLY A 248 5.17 -13.72 19.60
CA GLY A 248 5.65 -15.08 19.92
C GLY A 248 4.52 -16.06 20.21
N GLN A 249 3.39 -16.05 19.47
CA GLN A 249 2.32 -17.02 19.67
C GLN A 249 2.06 -17.91 18.45
N LYS A 250 3.09 -18.68 18.07
CA LYS A 250 2.86 -20.06 17.60
C LYS A 250 3.51 -20.98 18.61
N ASN A 251 2.68 -21.62 19.45
CA ASN A 251 3.02 -22.59 20.52
C ASN A 251 3.29 -22.00 21.92
N ALA A 252 2.31 -21.34 22.52
CA ALA A 252 2.24 -21.25 23.98
C ALA A 252 0.90 -21.80 24.46
N VAL A 253 0.97 -22.97 25.07
CA VAL A 253 -0.10 -23.59 25.89
C VAL A 253 -0.65 -22.57 26.86
N ARG A 254 -1.98 -22.38 26.85
CA ARG A 254 -2.72 -21.65 27.87
C ARG A 254 -2.29 -22.15 29.25
N ARG A 255 -1.56 -21.36 30.00
CA ARG A 255 -1.48 -21.48 31.45
C ARG A 255 -2.39 -20.45 32.07
N ASN A 256 -3.42 -20.97 32.74
CA ASN A 256 -4.31 -20.23 33.63
C ASN A 256 -3.44 -19.50 34.68
N ALA A 257 -3.48 -18.18 34.70
CA ALA A 257 -2.96 -17.40 35.81
C ALA A 257 -4.16 -16.73 36.50
N GLY A 258 -4.46 -17.19 37.71
CA GLY A 258 -5.32 -16.53 38.66
C GLY A 258 -4.69 -15.23 39.18
N PRO A 259 -5.41 -14.42 40.01
CA PRO A 259 -4.94 -13.14 40.46
C PRO A 259 -3.89 -13.34 41.56
N GLU A 260 -2.62 -13.08 41.26
CA GLU A 260 -1.55 -13.15 42.27
C GLU A 260 -0.56 -12.00 42.18
N ASN A 261 -0.41 -11.36 43.33
CA ASN A 261 0.75 -10.71 43.95
C ASN A 261 1.49 -9.60 43.20
N VAL A 262 1.29 -8.41 43.75
CA VAL A 262 2.04 -7.16 43.57
C VAL A 262 3.40 -7.25 44.29
N ASP A 263 4.32 -8.13 43.84
CA ASP A 263 5.72 -8.15 44.25
C ASP A 263 6.59 -8.97 43.31
N GLN A 264 6.39 -8.83 41.98
CA GLN A 264 7.40 -9.30 41.00
C GLN A 264 8.47 -8.21 40.85
N LYS A 265 9.61 -8.41 41.51
CA LYS A 265 10.91 -7.81 41.18
C LYS A 265 11.05 -7.78 39.65
N TYR A 266 11.01 -6.59 39.06
CA TYR A 266 11.27 -6.42 37.61
C TYR A 266 12.70 -6.89 37.36
N GLU A 267 12.86 -8.12 36.93
CA GLU A 267 14.13 -8.62 36.39
C GLU A 267 14.46 -7.77 35.16
N ARG A 268 15.67 -7.19 35.16
CA ARG A 268 16.15 -6.41 34.02
C ARG A 268 16.21 -7.30 32.79
N PRO A 269 15.71 -6.86 31.60
CA PRO A 269 15.72 -7.69 30.43
C PRO A 269 17.15 -8.12 30.06
N VAL A 270 17.32 -9.40 29.70
CA VAL A 270 18.58 -9.97 29.24
C VAL A 270 18.31 -10.65 27.92
N LEU A 271 18.96 -10.20 26.85
CA LEU A 271 18.92 -10.84 25.54
C LEU A 271 19.98 -11.95 25.48
N ARG A 272 19.54 -13.18 25.25
CA ARG A 272 20.43 -14.35 25.10
C ARG A 272 20.47 -14.81 23.66
N VAL A 273 21.65 -14.94 23.14
CA VAL A 273 21.94 -15.50 21.83
C VAL A 273 22.75 -16.77 22.04
N HIS A 274 22.23 -17.90 21.57
CA HIS A 274 22.88 -19.20 21.77
C HIS A 274 23.16 -19.85 20.42
N ASN A 275 24.42 -20.09 20.13
CA ASN A 275 24.95 -20.81 18.96
C ASN A 275 24.35 -20.28 17.62
N LEU A 276 24.14 -18.96 17.51
CA LEU A 276 23.49 -18.36 16.35
C LEU A 276 24.37 -18.43 15.11
N GLY A 277 23.80 -18.93 14.00
CA GLY A 277 24.49 -19.02 12.71
C GLY A 277 23.60 -18.67 11.54
N LYS A 278 24.15 -17.93 10.57
CA LYS A 278 23.48 -17.54 9.33
C LYS A 278 24.34 -17.78 8.11
N CYS A 279 23.80 -18.52 7.13
CA CYS A 279 24.45 -18.72 5.84
C CYS A 279 23.55 -18.33 4.67
N TYR A 280 24.15 -17.94 3.54
CA TYR A 280 23.51 -17.76 2.25
C TYR A 280 24.27 -18.55 1.19
N HIS A 281 23.58 -19.35 0.40
CA HIS A 281 24.17 -20.16 -0.68
C HIS A 281 25.46 -20.88 -0.24
N ASP A 282 25.37 -21.63 0.88
CA ASP A 282 26.48 -22.41 1.51
C ASP A 282 27.66 -21.57 2.04
N ARG A 283 27.57 -20.26 2.02
CA ARG A 283 28.56 -19.37 2.63
C ARG A 283 28.06 -18.85 3.97
N TRP A 284 28.76 -19.19 5.04
CA TRP A 284 28.50 -18.66 6.37
C TRP A 284 28.84 -17.17 6.44
N ILE A 285 27.90 -16.37 6.94
CA ILE A 285 28.12 -14.95 7.25
C ILE A 285 28.68 -14.83 8.65
N PHE A 286 28.07 -15.54 9.60
CA PHE A 286 28.58 -15.78 10.95
C PHE A 286 28.08 -17.13 11.43
N ARG A 287 28.78 -17.73 12.39
CA ARG A 287 28.43 -19.03 12.94
C ARG A 287 28.83 -19.15 14.41
N GLN A 288 28.05 -19.92 15.18
CA GLN A 288 28.34 -20.24 16.60
C GLN A 288 28.42 -19.00 17.51
N VAL A 289 27.72 -17.92 17.19
CA VAL A 289 27.70 -16.72 18.03
C VAL A 289 26.87 -17.00 19.27
N THR A 290 27.52 -16.96 20.44
CA THR A 290 26.88 -17.10 21.74
C THR A 290 27.25 -15.90 22.60
N ASN A 291 26.22 -15.17 23.10
CA ASN A 291 26.44 -14.00 23.92
C ASN A 291 25.19 -13.65 24.77
N GLU A 292 25.40 -12.95 25.87
CA GLU A 292 24.35 -12.37 26.71
C GLU A 292 24.50 -10.85 26.78
N PHE A 293 23.37 -10.15 26.53
CA PHE A 293 23.33 -8.69 26.56
C PHE A 293 22.43 -8.23 27.68
N HIS A 294 22.98 -7.45 28.59
CA HIS A 294 22.29 -6.92 29.75
C HIS A 294 21.84 -5.47 29.55
N SER A 295 20.75 -5.09 30.18
CA SER A 295 20.28 -3.72 30.16
C SER A 295 21.22 -2.73 30.88
N GLY A 296 21.28 -1.50 30.39
CA GLY A 296 22.06 -0.41 30.99
C GLY A 296 23.51 -0.30 30.51
N THR A 297 24.01 -1.26 29.76
CA THR A 297 25.35 -1.21 29.11
C THR A 297 25.16 -1.16 27.60
N PRO A 298 25.65 -0.14 26.89
CA PRO A 298 25.67 -0.13 25.43
C PRO A 298 26.71 -1.10 24.91
N TYR A 299 26.33 -1.92 23.91
CA TYR A 299 27.20 -2.87 23.26
C TYR A 299 27.53 -2.40 21.86
N LEU A 300 28.83 -2.40 21.51
CA LEU A 300 29.31 -1.97 20.21
C LEU A 300 29.72 -3.16 19.36
N LEU A 301 29.07 -3.32 18.19
CA LEU A 301 29.49 -4.25 17.15
C LEU A 301 30.53 -3.55 16.24
N ASN A 302 31.80 -3.68 16.61
CA ASN A 302 32.91 -3.07 15.86
C ASN A 302 33.63 -4.14 15.04
N THR A 303 33.01 -4.58 13.95
CA THR A 303 33.58 -5.54 13.00
C THR A 303 33.70 -4.88 11.62
N PRO A 304 34.59 -5.37 10.73
CA PRO A 304 34.76 -4.82 9.39
C PRO A 304 33.47 -4.71 8.58
N SER A 305 33.45 -3.87 7.55
CA SER A 305 32.33 -3.80 6.62
C SER A 305 32.14 -5.15 5.94
N GLY A 306 30.89 -5.58 5.80
CA GLY A 306 30.58 -6.90 5.22
C GLY A 306 30.66 -8.10 6.18
N SER A 307 30.99 -7.89 7.47
CA SER A 307 31.05 -8.96 8.47
C SER A 307 29.69 -9.49 8.95
N GLY A 308 28.58 -9.03 8.39
CA GLY A 308 27.25 -9.52 8.72
C GLY A 308 26.52 -8.80 9.85
N LYS A 309 26.93 -7.59 10.28
CA LYS A 309 26.26 -6.82 11.35
C LYS A 309 24.76 -6.63 11.10
N THR A 310 24.40 -6.15 9.92
CA THR A 310 22.99 -5.96 9.53
C THR A 310 22.23 -7.29 9.52
N THR A 311 22.85 -8.38 9.02
CA THR A 311 22.27 -9.72 9.02
C THR A 311 22.06 -10.22 10.45
N PHE A 312 23.02 -9.98 11.34
CA PHE A 312 22.89 -10.33 12.76
C PHE A 312 21.71 -9.60 13.40
N PHE A 313 21.58 -8.28 13.20
CA PHE A 313 20.42 -7.52 13.68
C PHE A 313 19.11 -8.03 13.10
N ARG A 314 19.07 -8.42 11.82
CA ARG A 314 17.88 -8.99 11.18
C ARG A 314 17.50 -10.35 11.79
N CYS A 315 18.48 -11.16 12.20
CA CYS A 315 18.22 -12.40 12.92
C CYS A 315 17.69 -12.12 14.35
N LEU A 316 18.27 -11.16 15.08
CA LEU A 316 17.80 -10.80 16.42
C LEU A 316 16.34 -10.36 16.45
N CYS A 317 15.89 -9.56 15.48
CA CYS A 317 14.52 -9.07 15.40
C CYS A 317 13.60 -9.96 14.54
N GLU A 318 13.97 -11.22 14.30
CA GLU A 318 13.19 -12.24 13.57
C GLU A 318 12.78 -11.87 12.12
N LEU A 319 13.41 -10.85 11.53
CA LEU A 319 13.22 -10.52 10.11
C LEU A 319 13.88 -11.58 9.20
N GLU A 320 14.86 -12.30 9.70
CA GLU A 320 15.48 -13.44 9.05
C GLU A 320 15.63 -14.60 10.01
N GLN A 321 15.28 -15.80 9.54
CA GLN A 321 15.47 -17.02 10.31
C GLN A 321 16.95 -17.43 10.29
N PRO A 322 17.59 -17.67 11.43
CA PRO A 322 18.92 -18.27 11.48
C PRO A 322 18.88 -19.74 11.00
N GLN A 323 20.00 -20.28 10.54
CA GLN A 323 20.14 -21.70 10.24
C GLN A 323 20.51 -22.53 11.47
N GLU A 324 21.23 -21.94 12.41
CA GLU A 324 21.63 -22.57 13.67
C GLU A 324 21.33 -21.63 14.83
N GLY A 325 21.03 -22.19 15.99
CA GLY A 325 20.88 -21.47 17.25
C GLY A 325 19.54 -20.75 17.43
N GLU A 326 19.43 -20.03 18.54
CA GLU A 326 18.20 -19.34 18.96
C GLU A 326 18.49 -18.02 19.67
N VAL A 327 17.48 -17.14 19.67
CA VAL A 327 17.46 -15.86 20.37
C VAL A 327 16.33 -15.90 21.40
N SER A 328 16.60 -15.48 22.64
CA SER A 328 15.62 -15.52 23.74
C SER A 328 15.79 -14.40 24.76
N GLY A 329 14.81 -14.23 25.65
CA GLY A 329 14.88 -13.30 26.80
C GLY A 329 14.40 -11.88 26.52
N VAL A 330 14.03 -11.52 25.26
CA VAL A 330 13.49 -10.22 24.86
C VAL A 330 12.35 -10.43 23.86
N ASP A 331 11.21 -9.78 24.12
CA ASP A 331 10.02 -9.91 23.28
C ASP A 331 9.84 -8.75 22.29
N THR A 332 10.51 -7.61 22.52
CA THR A 332 10.27 -6.38 21.78
C THR A 332 11.56 -5.70 21.36
N PHE A 333 11.64 -5.44 20.06
CA PHE A 333 12.76 -4.77 19.42
C PHE A 333 12.36 -3.43 18.82
N ALA A 334 13.28 -2.46 18.84
CA ALA A 334 13.21 -1.25 18.06
C ALA A 334 14.49 -1.15 17.23
N VAL A 335 14.36 -0.88 15.93
CA VAL A 335 15.49 -0.90 15.01
C VAL A 335 15.60 0.40 14.26
N GLN A 336 16.79 1.01 14.29
CA GLN A 336 17.22 1.94 13.26
C GLN A 336 17.99 1.14 12.21
N PHE A 337 17.40 0.99 11.03
CA PHE A 337 18.03 0.26 9.94
C PHE A 337 19.13 1.09 9.27
N GLN A 338 20.02 0.45 8.53
CA GLN A 338 21.03 1.13 7.72
C GLN A 338 20.40 2.11 6.72
N GLU A 339 19.20 1.81 6.22
CA GLU A 339 18.34 2.72 5.45
C GLU A 339 17.26 3.30 6.37
N ASP A 340 16.85 4.55 6.15
CA ASP A 340 15.97 5.24 7.11
C ASP A 340 14.56 4.68 7.19
N ARG A 341 14.05 4.02 6.13
CA ARG A 341 12.74 3.35 6.06
C ARG A 341 11.61 4.25 6.57
N LEU A 342 11.54 5.44 6.01
CA LEU A 342 10.49 6.42 6.31
C LEU A 342 9.40 6.39 5.24
N CYS A 343 8.16 6.60 5.67
CA CYS A 343 7.05 6.87 4.75
C CYS A 343 7.23 8.26 4.17
N GLU A 344 7.81 8.39 2.98
CA GLU A 344 8.32 9.63 2.41
C GLU A 344 7.26 10.69 2.12
N ASP A 345 6.01 10.29 1.83
CA ASP A 345 4.88 11.20 1.60
C ASP A 345 4.32 11.82 2.90
N TYR A 346 4.81 11.41 4.04
CA TYR A 346 4.36 11.88 5.35
C TYR A 346 5.47 12.64 6.08
N SER A 347 5.06 13.56 6.97
CA SER A 347 6.00 14.36 7.76
C SER A 347 6.77 13.53 8.80
N ALA A 348 7.85 14.11 9.35
CA ALA A 348 8.63 13.50 10.43
C ALA A 348 7.75 13.18 11.64
N VAL A 349 6.89 14.13 12.06
CA VAL A 349 5.94 13.91 13.16
C VAL A 349 5.03 12.72 12.87
N LYS A 350 4.51 12.60 11.64
CA LYS A 350 3.60 11.52 11.27
C LYS A 350 4.29 10.16 11.23
N ASN A 351 5.54 10.10 10.76
CA ASN A 351 6.36 8.89 10.80
C ASN A 351 6.64 8.39 12.21
N LEU A 352 6.77 9.30 13.16
CA LEU A 352 6.98 8.93 14.56
C LEU A 352 5.65 8.61 15.27
N GLU A 353 4.59 9.37 14.98
CA GLU A 353 3.24 9.14 15.51
C GLU A 353 2.72 7.74 15.19
N MET A 354 3.05 7.18 14.01
CA MET A 354 2.67 5.81 13.64
C MET A 354 3.14 4.77 14.66
N VAL A 355 4.27 5.01 15.28
CA VAL A 355 4.88 4.10 16.28
C VAL A 355 4.43 4.46 17.70
N LEU A 356 4.34 5.75 18.03
CA LEU A 356 4.01 6.20 19.39
C LEU A 356 2.50 6.30 19.65
N GLY A 357 1.70 6.50 18.60
CA GLY A 357 0.26 6.75 18.72
C GLY A 357 -0.08 8.13 19.31
N ASP A 358 0.90 9.04 19.44
CA ASP A 358 0.76 10.36 20.03
C ASP A 358 1.59 11.40 19.27
N ALA A 359 0.91 12.34 18.62
CA ALA A 359 1.56 13.37 17.80
C ALA A 359 2.29 14.42 18.63
N ALA A 360 1.78 14.76 19.81
CA ALA A 360 2.41 15.76 20.69
C ALA A 360 3.74 15.23 21.23
N ARG A 361 3.74 13.99 21.71
CA ARG A 361 4.95 13.29 22.13
C ARG A 361 5.95 13.15 20.99
N ALA A 362 5.48 12.79 19.78
CA ALA A 362 6.31 12.69 18.59
C ALA A 362 7.00 14.03 18.25
N ARG A 363 6.25 15.13 18.28
CA ARG A 363 6.79 16.48 18.02
C ARG A 363 7.84 16.86 19.06
N THR A 364 7.56 16.67 20.33
CA THR A 364 8.50 16.99 21.41
C THR A 364 9.81 16.20 21.31
N ALA A 365 9.71 14.92 20.95
CA ALA A 365 10.90 14.07 20.77
C ALA A 365 11.75 14.50 19.56
N LEU A 366 11.10 14.79 18.43
CA LEU A 366 11.78 15.21 17.20
C LEU A 366 12.43 16.59 17.31
N ALA A 367 11.80 17.54 18.03
CA ALA A 367 12.34 18.89 18.23
C ALA A 367 13.69 18.92 18.96
N LYS A 368 14.09 17.82 19.63
CA LYS A 368 15.43 17.70 20.24
C LYS A 368 16.54 17.54 19.20
N LEU A 369 16.25 16.97 18.03
CA LEU A 369 17.24 16.66 17.02
C LEU A 369 16.97 17.32 15.66
N LEU A 370 15.79 17.90 15.42
CA LEU A 370 15.41 18.55 14.17
C LEU A 370 14.95 19.99 14.42
N PRO A 371 15.17 20.91 13.45
CA PRO A 371 14.57 22.24 13.50
C PRO A 371 13.04 22.16 13.33
N GLU A 372 12.33 23.13 13.89
CA GLU A 372 10.86 23.09 13.96
C GLU A 372 10.21 23.10 12.55
N GLU A 373 10.81 23.82 11.60
CA GLU A 373 10.34 23.89 10.21
C GLU A 373 10.37 22.53 9.50
N ALA A 374 11.25 21.62 9.93
CA ALA A 374 11.41 20.30 9.34
C ALA A 374 10.38 19.26 9.86
N LEU A 375 9.64 19.58 10.91
CA LEU A 375 8.78 18.60 11.58
C LEU A 375 7.53 18.23 10.75
N ASP A 376 6.96 19.20 10.04
CA ASP A 376 5.68 19.06 9.33
C ASP A 376 5.81 18.87 7.82
N ILE A 377 7.00 19.05 7.24
CA ILE A 377 7.22 18.81 5.81
C ILE A 377 7.35 17.30 5.52
N PRO A 378 6.98 16.84 4.30
CA PRO A 378 7.13 15.46 3.89
C PRO A 378 8.58 14.98 3.99
N CYS A 379 8.80 13.75 4.47
CA CYS A 379 10.15 13.23 4.64
C CYS A 379 10.97 13.16 3.34
N ARG A 380 10.34 13.08 2.16
CA ARG A 380 11.03 13.17 0.88
C ARG A 380 11.80 14.49 0.67
N GLU A 381 11.35 15.57 1.34
CA GLU A 381 11.94 16.91 1.25
C GLU A 381 13.04 17.14 2.30
N LEU A 382 13.20 16.23 3.25
CA LEU A 382 14.25 16.28 4.27
C LEU A 382 15.62 15.88 3.69
N SER A 383 16.68 16.50 4.21
CA SER A 383 18.05 16.07 3.92
C SER A 383 18.32 14.65 4.45
N GLY A 384 19.32 13.96 3.92
CA GLY A 384 19.70 12.62 4.38
C GLY A 384 19.99 12.56 5.88
N GLY A 385 20.74 13.54 6.40
CA GLY A 385 21.02 13.64 7.84
C GLY A 385 19.76 13.91 8.68
N MET A 386 18.77 14.65 8.18
CA MET A 386 17.48 14.84 8.85
C MET A 386 16.68 13.52 8.86
N LYS A 387 16.58 12.82 7.72
CA LYS A 387 15.93 11.50 7.64
C LYS A 387 16.55 10.53 8.65
N ARG A 388 17.89 10.54 8.74
CA ARG A 388 18.65 9.70 9.68
C ARG A 388 18.24 9.99 11.13
N ARG A 389 18.15 11.27 11.50
CA ARG A 389 17.72 11.69 12.85
C ARG A 389 16.28 11.31 13.15
N VAL A 390 15.35 11.40 12.17
CA VAL A 390 13.97 10.93 12.33
C VAL A 390 13.93 9.44 12.64
N SER A 391 14.67 8.61 11.88
CA SER A 391 14.72 7.16 12.09
C SER A 391 15.35 6.79 13.43
N LEU A 392 16.37 7.53 13.88
CA LEU A 392 16.97 7.38 15.20
C LEU A 392 15.97 7.67 16.33
N VAL A 393 15.30 8.84 16.28
CA VAL A 393 14.29 9.20 17.29
C VAL A 393 13.18 8.17 17.33
N ARG A 394 12.73 7.65 16.15
CA ARG A 394 11.72 6.60 16.09
C ARG A 394 12.15 5.33 16.83
N ALA A 395 13.38 4.88 16.65
CA ALA A 395 13.90 3.70 17.33
C ALA A 395 14.04 3.93 18.85
N MET A 396 14.56 5.10 19.23
CA MET A 396 14.79 5.41 20.65
C MET A 396 13.50 5.67 21.44
N GLU A 397 12.43 6.16 20.83
CA GLU A 397 11.15 6.44 21.50
C GLU A 397 10.15 5.28 21.49
N ALA A 398 10.41 4.21 20.74
CA ALA A 398 9.47 3.10 20.53
C ALA A 398 9.14 2.26 21.76
N GLY A 399 9.80 2.45 22.90
CA GLY A 399 9.46 1.77 24.16
C GLY A 399 9.80 0.26 24.18
N ALA A 400 10.66 -0.23 23.28
CA ALA A 400 11.09 -1.62 23.21
C ALA A 400 12.12 -1.97 24.30
N GLN A 401 12.22 -3.26 24.67
CA GLN A 401 13.20 -3.79 25.62
C GLN A 401 14.63 -3.77 25.05
N CYS A 402 14.76 -3.98 23.73
CA CYS A 402 16.05 -3.96 23.03
C CYS A 402 16.00 -2.97 21.87
N VAL A 403 17.03 -2.12 21.77
CA VAL A 403 17.21 -1.15 20.69
C VAL A 403 18.44 -1.52 19.90
N LEU A 404 18.27 -1.65 18.57
CA LEU A 404 19.31 -1.97 17.61
C LEU A 404 19.55 -0.77 16.70
N LEU A 405 20.75 -0.22 16.68
CA LEU A 405 21.10 0.94 15.86
C LEU A 405 22.16 0.53 14.82
N ASP A 406 21.77 0.51 13.54
CA ASP A 406 22.65 0.18 12.42
C ASP A 406 23.16 1.45 11.75
N GLU A 407 24.45 1.76 11.96
CA GLU A 407 25.14 2.96 11.46
C GLU A 407 24.41 4.28 11.80
N PRO A 408 24.09 4.58 13.07
CA PRO A 408 23.24 5.70 13.46
C PRO A 408 23.78 7.08 13.10
N PHE A 409 25.08 7.20 12.92
CA PHE A 409 25.79 8.48 12.73
C PHE A 409 26.17 8.76 11.26
N THR A 410 25.86 7.86 10.33
CA THR A 410 26.22 8.03 8.92
C THR A 410 25.50 9.23 8.33
N GLY A 411 26.26 10.11 7.65
CA GLY A 411 25.73 11.31 7.00
C GLY A 411 25.40 12.46 7.96
N LEU A 412 25.84 12.40 9.22
CA LEU A 412 25.75 13.50 10.18
C LEU A 412 27.08 14.26 10.26
N ASP A 413 26.99 15.57 10.31
CA ASP A 413 28.12 16.43 10.69
C ASP A 413 28.47 16.27 12.17
N GLU A 414 29.59 16.83 12.62
CA GLU A 414 30.09 16.64 13.98
C GLU A 414 29.11 17.14 15.05
N GLU A 415 28.48 18.31 14.84
CA GLU A 415 27.54 18.88 15.78
C GLU A 415 26.28 18.00 15.95
N ASN A 416 25.70 17.57 14.83
CA ASN A 416 24.52 16.70 14.84
C ASN A 416 24.84 15.30 15.35
N ARG A 417 26.06 14.81 15.11
CA ARG A 417 26.55 13.54 15.66
C ARG A 417 26.60 13.59 17.18
N GLN A 418 27.17 14.68 17.75
CA GLN A 418 27.23 14.85 19.20
C GLN A 418 25.83 14.90 19.82
N LYS A 419 24.92 15.70 19.23
CA LYS A 419 23.50 15.77 19.67
C LYS A 419 22.82 14.39 19.63
N ALA A 420 23.07 13.60 18.60
CA ALA A 420 22.52 12.25 18.48
C ALA A 420 23.10 11.30 19.53
N GLN A 421 24.39 11.37 19.85
CA GLN A 421 25.02 10.59 20.92
C GLN A 421 24.44 10.94 22.29
N ASP A 422 24.28 12.21 22.60
CA ASP A 422 23.71 12.68 23.87
C ASP A 422 22.23 12.23 23.99
N TYR A 423 21.48 12.30 22.89
CA TYR A 423 20.11 11.79 22.83
C TYR A 423 20.04 10.28 23.07
N ILE A 424 20.93 9.50 22.49
CA ILE A 424 21.01 8.04 22.70
C ILE A 424 21.31 7.77 24.20
N ARG A 425 22.28 8.46 24.80
CA ARG A 425 22.62 8.32 26.22
C ARG A 425 21.43 8.63 27.13
N GLU A 426 20.75 9.77 26.88
CA GLU A 426 19.58 10.18 27.65
C GLU A 426 18.45 9.12 27.59
N LYS A 427 18.26 8.52 26.40
CA LYS A 427 17.11 7.65 26.13
C LYS A 427 17.37 6.17 26.30
N THR A 428 18.59 5.74 26.51
CA THR A 428 18.90 4.30 26.68
C THR A 428 18.21 3.74 27.93
N GLY A 429 18.27 4.45 29.07
CA GLY A 429 17.60 4.03 30.31
C GLY A 429 17.98 2.61 30.74
N GLY A 430 16.98 1.82 31.17
CA GLY A 430 17.16 0.40 31.54
C GLY A 430 16.99 -0.60 30.40
N ARG A 431 17.17 -0.18 29.14
CA ARG A 431 17.02 -1.02 27.95
C ARG A 431 18.36 -1.62 27.52
N ILE A 432 18.29 -2.68 26.71
CA ILE A 432 19.47 -3.24 26.02
C ILE A 432 19.71 -2.39 24.78
N LEU A 433 20.94 -1.95 24.55
CA LEU A 433 21.33 -1.14 23.39
C LEU A 433 22.49 -1.82 22.65
N LEU A 434 22.27 -2.19 21.39
CA LEU A 434 23.32 -2.66 20.48
C LEU A 434 23.50 -1.64 19.36
N VAL A 435 24.75 -1.22 19.14
CA VAL A 435 25.10 -0.23 18.11
C VAL A 435 26.12 -0.86 17.15
N ALA A 436 25.77 -0.93 15.89
CA ALA A 436 26.71 -1.27 14.82
C ALA A 436 27.23 0.03 14.20
N THR A 437 28.53 0.32 14.32
CA THR A 437 29.14 1.52 13.74
C THR A 437 30.63 1.29 13.47
N HIS A 438 31.17 2.05 12.53
CA HIS A 438 32.60 2.10 12.25
C HIS A 438 33.34 3.18 13.07
N ILE A 439 32.62 4.05 13.78
CA ILE A 439 33.15 5.12 14.59
C ILE A 439 33.41 4.58 16.01
N ARG A 440 34.59 4.74 16.55
CA ARG A 440 34.97 4.28 17.89
C ARG A 440 34.49 5.29 18.94
N PRO A 441 33.56 4.95 19.81
CA PRO A 441 33.32 5.66 21.08
C PRO A 441 34.32 5.19 22.14
N GLU A 442 34.63 6.05 23.09
CA GLU A 442 35.76 5.86 24.02
C GLU A 442 35.53 4.80 25.13
N THR A 443 34.32 4.31 25.35
CA THR A 443 34.01 3.44 26.48
C THR A 443 32.89 2.44 26.14
N GLU A 444 33.25 1.19 25.70
CA GLU A 444 32.19 0.20 25.46
C GLU A 444 32.69 -1.27 25.34
N CYS A 445 31.81 -2.22 25.73
CA CYS A 445 32.02 -3.66 25.54
C CYS A 445 32.00 -4.02 24.05
N LYS A 446 33.10 -4.51 23.52
CA LYS A 446 33.26 -4.91 22.11
C LYS A 446 32.78 -6.34 21.91
N ILE A 447 31.97 -6.56 20.85
CA ILE A 447 31.55 -7.88 20.41
C ILE A 447 32.21 -8.18 19.07
N ASN A 448 32.84 -9.34 18.97
CA ASN A 448 33.45 -9.83 17.73
C ASN A 448 32.55 -10.89 17.10
N LEU A 449 32.15 -10.69 15.84
CA LEU A 449 31.37 -11.64 15.04
C LEU A 449 32.28 -12.54 14.16
N GLU A 450 33.61 -12.44 14.34
CA GLU A 450 34.55 -13.26 13.57
C GLU A 450 34.47 -14.74 14.00
N ASN A 451 34.40 -15.66 13.03
CA ASN A 451 34.44 -17.08 13.23
C ASN A 451 35.70 -17.46 14.02
N GLN A 452 35.55 -18.19 15.11
CA GLN A 452 36.69 -18.76 15.89
C GLN A 452 37.41 -19.91 15.15
N ASP A 453 37.13 -20.16 13.89
CA ASP A 453 37.69 -21.26 13.11
C ASP A 453 39.06 -20.94 12.44
N ASN A 454 39.95 -20.15 13.07
CA ASN A 454 41.37 -20.02 12.66
C ASN A 454 42.35 -20.47 13.73
N GLY A 455 42.06 -21.60 14.40
CA GLY A 455 42.94 -22.19 15.38
C GLY A 455 43.14 -23.68 15.16
N GLY A 456 43.85 -24.10 14.11
CA GLY A 456 44.16 -25.51 14.01
C GLY A 456 44.68 -25.97 12.65
N ASN A 457 45.79 -25.44 12.16
CA ASN A 457 46.71 -26.22 11.32
C ASN A 457 48.07 -25.50 11.11
N ASN A 458 48.88 -25.47 12.13
CA ASN A 458 50.33 -25.31 11.99
C ASN A 458 50.97 -26.49 12.70
N GLY A 459 51.10 -27.58 11.98
CA GLY A 459 51.78 -28.77 12.44
C GLY A 459 52.41 -29.51 11.28
N ASN A 460 53.73 -29.38 11.15
CA ASN A 460 54.67 -30.28 10.46
C ASN A 460 54.66 -30.36 8.93
N ARG A 461 55.60 -29.63 8.36
CA ARG A 461 56.46 -30.16 7.29
C ARG A 461 57.90 -29.83 7.61
N GLN A 462 58.55 -30.77 8.33
CA GLN A 462 59.98 -31.04 8.23
C GLN A 462 60.09 -32.47 7.68
N GLY A 463 60.87 -32.66 6.62
CA GLY A 463 61.18 -33.91 5.98
C GLY A 463 61.32 -33.71 4.49
#